data_6c7483a56b2b4462fe0adea09a5066ca
#
_entry.id   6c7483a56b2b4462fe0adea09a5066ca
#
_cell.length_a   1.000
_cell.length_b   1.000
_cell.length_c   1.000
_cell.angle_alpha   90.00
_cell.angle_beta   90.00
_cell.angle_gamma   90.00
#
_symmetry.space_group_name_H-M   'P 1'
#
loop_
_entity.id
_entity.type
_entity.pdbx_description
1 polymer ?
#
loop_
_entity_poly.entity_id
_entity_poly.type
_entity_poly.pdbx_seq_one_letter_code
_entity_poly.pdbx_strand_id
1 'polypeptide(L)'
;MRVGIFTESYPPLVNGVSTSILMLEHALTKLGHEVFIITVSDNKKDYVLENNGHILRLPSVNLANCYDYKMTSVYPIKAVNMIKKMNLDVIHSNVEFTVGIFARVVSEQLSIPLVHTYHTNWEDYTHYITKNKKILDDICKKLLKYLVVFFEDKTVTELIVPSNKIYNLFKDKYKFTKNIHIIQTGIETSKFYKENFNQKDINSLKKKLGIKKKDFVVMTVSRLAKEKSVDRIINNHKELVKKYSNMKLLIVGDGPDIDKLKDEAKSLGVSDSVIFTGKVPLNDIPIYYQLGNVFVTASKSETQGLTVVEAISSSLPVVAVKDDSFVNSVIEEFNGFVFTGDEKYINSISKLYEDKDLYNRLSNQSRLLSEDFSSEYFALKVLKVYETAIENYKKDNKKIINKIKNNIASRKYKKISEKNWYFFC
;
A
#
# COMPACT_ATOMS: atom_id res chain seq x y z
N MET A 1 4.66 23.50 1.68
CA MET A 1 3.83 23.20 0.48
C MET A 1 2.39 22.93 0.91
N ARG A 2 1.44 23.23 0.03
CA ARG A 2 0.02 22.92 0.17
C ARG A 2 -0.30 21.69 -0.69
N VAL A 3 -0.53 20.56 -0.03
CA VAL A 3 -0.66 19.24 -0.69
C VAL A 3 -2.10 18.80 -0.69
N GLY A 4 -2.68 18.49 -1.85
CA GLY A 4 -4.02 17.93 -1.96
C GLY A 4 -3.97 16.41 -2.16
N ILE A 5 -4.39 15.63 -1.17
CA ILE A 5 -4.46 14.16 -1.24
C ILE A 5 -5.88 13.73 -1.63
N PHE A 6 -5.99 13.03 -2.75
CA PHE A 6 -7.26 12.57 -3.32
C PHE A 6 -7.41 11.06 -3.16
N THR A 7 -8.52 10.62 -2.53
CA THR A 7 -8.75 9.21 -2.20
C THR A 7 -10.22 8.88 -1.91
N GLU A 8 -10.68 7.67 -2.24
CA GLU A 8 -11.91 7.10 -1.67
C GLU A 8 -11.65 6.39 -0.33
N SER A 9 -10.38 6.04 -0.06
CA SER A 9 -9.98 5.27 1.14
C SER A 9 -9.47 6.19 2.24
N TYR A 10 -10.38 6.71 3.06
CA TYR A 10 -10.07 7.56 4.21
C TYR A 10 -11.03 7.24 5.37
N PRO A 11 -10.68 7.47 6.64
CA PRO A 11 -11.56 7.16 7.77
C PRO A 11 -12.99 7.69 7.61
N PRO A 12 -14.00 6.89 8.01
CA PRO A 12 -13.93 5.71 8.88
C PRO A 12 -13.50 4.40 8.18
N LEU A 13 -13.29 4.40 6.86
CA LEU A 13 -12.81 3.22 6.13
C LEU A 13 -11.36 2.91 6.52
N VAL A 14 -11.10 1.65 6.93
CA VAL A 14 -9.78 1.19 7.35
C VAL A 14 -9.28 0.08 6.44
N ASN A 15 -8.21 0.36 5.72
CA ASN A 15 -7.46 -0.59 4.88
C ASN A 15 -6.01 -0.11 4.71
N GLY A 16 -5.18 -0.86 3.98
CA GLY A 16 -3.78 -0.49 3.75
C GLY A 16 -3.59 0.88 3.08
N VAL A 17 -4.50 1.27 2.19
CA VAL A 17 -4.45 2.57 1.50
C VAL A 17 -4.76 3.70 2.48
N SER A 18 -5.85 3.58 3.28
CA SER A 18 -6.20 4.59 4.28
C SER A 18 -5.11 4.75 5.34
N THR A 19 -4.48 3.65 5.76
CA THR A 19 -3.34 3.68 6.68
C THR A 19 -2.16 4.45 6.07
N SER A 20 -1.80 4.18 4.81
CA SER A 20 -0.74 4.90 4.10
C SER A 20 -0.99 6.40 4.04
N ILE A 21 -2.23 6.79 3.73
CA ILE A 21 -2.63 8.20 3.61
C ILE A 21 -2.55 8.90 4.97
N LEU A 22 -3.07 8.28 6.03
CA LEU A 22 -2.98 8.83 7.39
C LEU A 22 -1.55 9.03 7.85
N MET A 23 -0.66 8.05 7.57
CA MET A 23 0.75 8.17 7.92
C MET A 23 1.41 9.31 7.16
N LEU A 24 1.11 9.46 5.86
CA LEU A 24 1.63 10.54 5.03
C LEU A 24 1.12 11.91 5.51
N GLU A 25 -0.19 12.03 5.75
CA GLU A 25 -0.82 13.26 6.25
C GLU A 25 -0.19 13.72 7.56
N HIS A 26 -0.11 12.83 8.55
CA HIS A 26 0.49 13.15 9.85
C HIS A 26 1.96 13.56 9.73
N ALA A 27 2.75 12.82 8.96
CA ALA A 27 4.17 13.10 8.81
C ALA A 27 4.42 14.40 8.04
N LEU A 28 3.68 14.68 6.96
CA LEU A 28 3.77 15.95 6.22
C LEU A 28 3.36 17.14 7.09
N THR A 29 2.29 17.01 7.88
CA THR A 29 1.84 18.04 8.80
C THR A 29 2.89 18.33 9.89
N LYS A 30 3.50 17.28 10.45
CA LYS A 30 4.61 17.40 11.43
C LYS A 30 5.84 18.09 10.83
N LEU A 31 6.09 17.91 9.53
CA LEU A 31 7.15 18.58 8.76
C LEU A 31 6.80 20.02 8.36
N GLY A 32 5.64 20.55 8.78
CA GLY A 32 5.22 21.94 8.55
C GLY A 32 4.57 22.17 7.18
N HIS A 33 4.07 21.11 6.51
CA HIS A 33 3.30 21.22 5.28
C HIS A 33 1.80 21.26 5.58
N GLU A 34 1.03 21.95 4.75
CA GLU A 34 -0.42 22.05 4.86
C GLU A 34 -1.05 20.98 3.95
N VAL A 35 -1.80 20.05 4.54
CA VAL A 35 -2.38 18.91 3.85
C VAL A 35 -3.90 19.04 3.77
N PHE A 36 -4.44 18.83 2.58
CA PHE A 36 -5.87 18.83 2.29
C PHE A 36 -6.29 17.45 1.79
N ILE A 37 -7.29 16.85 2.43
CA ILE A 37 -7.83 15.56 2.04
C ILE A 37 -9.11 15.77 1.24
N ILE A 38 -9.17 15.22 0.03
CA ILE A 38 -10.36 15.19 -0.81
C ILE A 38 -10.84 13.75 -0.91
N THR A 39 -11.98 13.46 -0.27
CA THR A 39 -12.49 12.10 -0.12
C THR A 39 -14.00 12.02 -0.30
N VAL A 40 -14.59 10.85 -0.09
CA VAL A 40 -16.03 10.60 -0.21
C VAL A 40 -16.73 10.69 1.13
N SER A 41 -18.02 11.02 1.12
CA SER A 41 -18.87 11.07 2.31
C SER A 41 -19.93 9.96 2.30
N ASP A 42 -20.58 9.75 3.44
CA ASP A 42 -21.80 8.93 3.52
C ASP A 42 -23.04 9.67 3.02
N ASN A 43 -22.93 10.98 2.81
CA ASN A 43 -24.01 11.84 2.38
C ASN A 43 -24.09 11.87 0.83
N LYS A 44 -25.29 11.60 0.29
CA LYS A 44 -25.52 11.58 -1.16
C LYS A 44 -25.64 12.96 -1.81
N LYS A 45 -25.89 14.02 -1.04
CA LYS A 45 -26.26 15.34 -1.57
C LYS A 45 -25.28 16.43 -1.24
N ASP A 46 -24.63 16.38 -0.07
CA ASP A 46 -23.91 17.53 0.45
C ASP A 46 -22.38 17.36 0.42
N TYR A 47 -21.70 18.46 0.15
CA TYR A 47 -20.29 18.61 0.34
C TYR A 47 -20.04 19.00 1.79
N VAL A 48 -19.18 18.26 2.48
CA VAL A 48 -18.87 18.49 3.90
C VAL A 48 -17.41 18.92 4.06
N LEU A 49 -17.20 20.03 4.76
CA LEU A 49 -15.87 20.48 5.16
C LEU A 49 -15.66 20.14 6.64
N GLU A 50 -14.61 19.39 6.91
CA GLU A 50 -14.18 18.98 8.26
C GLU A 50 -12.79 19.53 8.56
N ASN A 51 -12.37 19.45 9.82
CA ASN A 51 -11.03 19.83 10.27
C ASN A 51 -10.61 21.22 9.76
N ASN A 52 -11.42 22.25 10.07
CA ASN A 52 -11.18 23.63 9.65
C ASN A 52 -10.98 23.82 8.12
N GLY A 53 -11.64 22.97 7.32
CA GLY A 53 -11.58 23.02 5.85
C GLY A 53 -10.43 22.21 5.22
N HIS A 54 -9.68 21.46 6.02
CA HIS A 54 -8.63 20.59 5.51
C HIS A 54 -9.14 19.26 4.96
N ILE A 55 -10.37 18.84 5.30
CA ILE A 55 -10.99 17.63 4.75
C ILE A 55 -12.24 18.03 3.97
N LEU A 56 -12.27 17.79 2.67
CA LEU A 56 -13.43 17.95 1.80
C LEU A 56 -14.01 16.58 1.48
N ARG A 57 -15.22 16.30 1.98
CA ARG A 57 -15.98 15.10 1.61
C ARG A 57 -16.95 15.39 0.49
N LEU A 58 -16.84 14.61 -0.57
CA LEU A 58 -17.68 14.70 -1.77
C LEU A 58 -18.94 13.84 -1.58
N PRO A 59 -20.11 14.29 -2.08
CA PRO A 59 -21.32 13.46 -2.12
C PRO A 59 -21.04 12.14 -2.81
N SER A 60 -21.50 11.02 -2.25
CA SER A 60 -21.23 9.71 -2.81
C SER A 60 -22.38 8.72 -2.64
N VAL A 61 -22.34 7.64 -3.41
CA VAL A 61 -23.27 6.51 -3.34
C VAL A 61 -22.49 5.22 -3.14
N ASN A 62 -23.05 4.29 -2.38
CA ASN A 62 -22.45 2.97 -2.20
C ASN A 62 -22.54 2.16 -3.49
N LEU A 63 -21.46 1.49 -3.86
CA LEU A 63 -21.46 0.56 -4.98
C LEU A 63 -22.07 -0.77 -4.51
N ALA A 64 -23.21 -1.17 -5.11
CA ALA A 64 -23.86 -2.44 -4.78
C ALA A 64 -22.89 -3.62 -5.00
N ASN A 65 -22.78 -4.52 -4.03
CA ASN A 65 -21.94 -5.72 -4.05
C ASN A 65 -20.41 -5.52 -4.03
N CYS A 66 -19.93 -4.30 -3.81
CA CYS A 66 -18.49 -4.03 -3.65
C CYS A 66 -18.23 -3.47 -2.25
N TYR A 67 -17.92 -4.33 -1.30
CA TYR A 67 -17.58 -4.06 0.10
C TYR A 67 -17.13 -2.61 0.36
N ASP A 68 -18.03 -1.79 0.93
CA ASP A 68 -17.80 -0.42 1.39
C ASP A 68 -17.21 0.58 0.38
N TYR A 69 -17.11 0.22 -0.90
CA TYR A 69 -16.66 1.15 -1.93
C TYR A 69 -17.76 2.16 -2.28
N LYS A 70 -17.38 3.44 -2.27
CA LYS A 70 -18.25 4.57 -2.58
C LYS A 70 -17.80 5.23 -3.87
N MET A 71 -18.76 5.65 -4.68
CA MET A 71 -18.52 6.40 -5.91
C MET A 71 -19.05 7.81 -5.80
N THR A 72 -18.31 8.76 -6.31
CA THR A 72 -18.72 10.16 -6.46
C THR A 72 -18.77 10.53 -7.94
N SER A 73 -19.24 11.75 -8.25
CA SER A 73 -19.13 12.29 -9.59
C SER A 73 -17.67 12.49 -9.99
N VAL A 74 -17.32 12.14 -11.21
CA VAL A 74 -15.98 12.37 -11.77
C VAL A 74 -15.71 13.86 -12.08
N TYR A 75 -16.75 14.70 -12.06
CA TYR A 75 -16.65 16.14 -12.29
C TYR A 75 -17.61 16.95 -11.42
N PRO A 76 -17.38 17.01 -10.09
CA PRO A 76 -18.20 17.82 -9.20
C PRO A 76 -17.77 19.30 -9.26
N ILE A 77 -18.39 20.08 -10.13
CA ILE A 77 -18.02 21.51 -10.41
C ILE A 77 -17.91 22.33 -9.12
N LYS A 78 -18.82 22.14 -8.16
CA LYS A 78 -18.79 22.84 -6.86
C LYS A 78 -17.49 22.55 -6.11
N ALA A 79 -17.03 21.30 -6.14
CA ALA A 79 -15.77 20.90 -5.48
C ALA A 79 -14.55 21.53 -6.16
N VAL A 80 -14.52 21.66 -7.48
CA VAL A 80 -13.42 22.35 -8.20
C VAL A 80 -13.24 23.78 -7.67
N ASN A 81 -14.35 24.51 -7.48
CA ASN A 81 -14.30 25.88 -6.95
C ASN A 81 -13.83 25.93 -5.48
N MET A 82 -14.17 24.90 -4.69
CA MET A 82 -13.69 24.78 -3.31
C MET A 82 -12.18 24.48 -3.27
N ILE A 83 -11.72 23.55 -4.11
CA ILE A 83 -10.30 23.16 -4.21
C ILE A 83 -9.45 24.30 -4.75
N LYS A 84 -9.96 25.10 -5.70
CA LYS A 84 -9.25 26.29 -6.20
C LYS A 84 -8.87 27.25 -5.08
N LYS A 85 -9.72 27.39 -4.05
CA LYS A 85 -9.45 28.24 -2.88
C LYS A 85 -8.38 27.67 -1.94
N MET A 86 -8.09 26.37 -2.05
CA MET A 86 -7.05 25.72 -1.26
C MET A 86 -5.63 26.06 -1.75
N ASN A 87 -5.47 26.64 -2.95
CA ASN A 87 -4.18 27.04 -3.56
C ASN A 87 -3.12 25.93 -3.45
N LEU A 88 -3.45 24.74 -3.96
CA LEU A 88 -2.58 23.56 -3.88
C LEU A 88 -1.33 23.72 -4.75
N ASP A 89 -0.18 23.34 -4.23
CA ASP A 89 1.09 23.27 -4.97
C ASP A 89 1.24 21.96 -5.76
N VAL A 90 0.65 20.87 -5.23
CA VAL A 90 0.69 19.53 -5.81
C VAL A 90 -0.58 18.75 -5.47
N ILE A 91 -1.02 17.92 -6.38
CA ILE A 91 -2.08 16.94 -6.19
C ILE A 91 -1.46 15.56 -6.09
N HIS A 92 -1.83 14.80 -5.06
CA HIS A 92 -1.43 13.41 -4.88
C HIS A 92 -2.66 12.50 -4.90
N SER A 93 -2.85 11.77 -6.00
CA SER A 93 -3.91 10.77 -6.13
C SER A 93 -3.43 9.41 -5.58
N ASN A 94 -4.28 8.76 -4.79
CA ASN A 94 -3.99 7.47 -4.17
C ASN A 94 -4.98 6.37 -4.60
N VAL A 95 -5.77 6.64 -5.63
CA VAL A 95 -6.82 5.74 -6.14
C VAL A 95 -7.03 5.98 -7.64
N GLU A 96 -7.51 4.95 -8.34
CA GLU A 96 -7.74 4.95 -9.79
C GLU A 96 -9.18 5.26 -10.18
N PHE A 97 -10.14 5.18 -9.22
CA PHE A 97 -11.57 5.30 -9.48
C PHE A 97 -12.05 6.76 -9.52
N THR A 98 -13.26 7.02 -9.10
CA THR A 98 -13.96 8.29 -9.32
C THR A 98 -13.22 9.52 -8.75
N VAL A 99 -12.68 9.42 -7.54
CA VAL A 99 -11.87 10.50 -6.93
C VAL A 99 -10.52 10.63 -7.63
N GLY A 100 -9.93 9.52 -8.07
CA GLY A 100 -8.70 9.52 -8.85
C GLY A 100 -8.87 10.17 -10.22
N ILE A 101 -9.98 9.90 -10.92
CA ILE A 101 -10.34 10.59 -12.17
C ILE A 101 -10.56 12.08 -11.90
N PHE A 102 -11.27 12.41 -10.82
CA PHE A 102 -11.50 13.80 -10.42
C PHE A 102 -10.19 14.53 -10.11
N ALA A 103 -9.22 13.89 -9.45
CA ALA A 103 -7.89 14.45 -9.22
C ALA A 103 -7.19 14.87 -10.53
N ARG A 104 -7.30 14.05 -11.58
CA ARG A 104 -6.73 14.31 -12.91
C ARG A 104 -7.39 15.51 -13.58
N VAL A 105 -8.72 15.59 -13.50
CA VAL A 105 -9.49 16.73 -14.03
C VAL A 105 -9.11 18.03 -13.32
N VAL A 106 -9.00 18.01 -11.99
CA VAL A 106 -8.59 19.19 -11.20
C VAL A 106 -7.15 19.59 -11.53
N SER A 107 -6.23 18.64 -11.65
CA SER A 107 -4.84 18.89 -12.04
C SER A 107 -4.74 19.61 -13.36
N GLU A 108 -5.47 19.15 -14.37
CA GLU A 108 -5.48 19.77 -15.70
C GLU A 108 -6.12 21.16 -15.67
N GLN A 109 -7.29 21.33 -15.06
CA GLN A 109 -8.02 22.61 -15.02
C GLN A 109 -7.30 23.70 -14.22
N LEU A 110 -6.70 23.33 -13.11
CA LEU A 110 -6.02 24.27 -12.24
C LEU A 110 -4.52 24.38 -12.53
N SER A 111 -4.02 23.61 -13.50
CA SER A 111 -2.60 23.57 -13.89
C SER A 111 -1.68 23.24 -12.70
N ILE A 112 -2.06 22.23 -11.92
CA ILE A 112 -1.33 21.74 -10.76
C ILE A 112 -0.70 20.38 -11.10
N PRO A 113 0.61 20.13 -10.79
CA PRO A 113 1.25 18.84 -11.05
C PRO A 113 0.55 17.71 -10.28
N LEU A 114 0.44 16.54 -10.93
CA LEU A 114 -0.20 15.34 -10.38
C LEU A 114 0.84 14.26 -10.11
N VAL A 115 0.95 13.86 -8.85
CA VAL A 115 1.63 12.64 -8.42
C VAL A 115 0.58 11.57 -8.17
N HIS A 116 0.86 10.32 -8.56
CA HIS A 116 -0.02 9.20 -8.26
C HIS A 116 0.74 8.10 -7.52
N THR A 117 0.14 7.54 -6.47
CA THR A 117 0.63 6.30 -5.85
C THR A 117 -0.28 5.14 -6.21
N TYR A 118 0.28 4.13 -6.86
CA TYR A 118 -0.40 2.90 -7.24
C TYR A 118 -0.33 1.88 -6.12
N HIS A 119 -1.41 1.75 -5.35
CA HIS A 119 -1.43 0.90 -4.15
C HIS A 119 -1.85 -0.54 -4.40
N THR A 120 -2.69 -0.79 -5.40
CA THR A 120 -3.35 -2.09 -5.58
C THR A 120 -3.03 -2.67 -6.94
N ASN A 121 -2.48 -3.90 -6.97
CA ASN A 121 -2.38 -4.65 -8.22
C ASN A 121 -3.76 -5.21 -8.61
N TRP A 122 -4.53 -4.45 -9.36
CA TRP A 122 -5.88 -4.84 -9.76
C TRP A 122 -5.94 -6.14 -10.56
N GLU A 123 -4.86 -6.55 -11.22
CA GLU A 123 -4.80 -7.82 -11.94
C GLU A 123 -4.97 -9.03 -11.01
N ASP A 124 -4.54 -8.91 -9.75
CA ASP A 124 -4.67 -9.98 -8.76
C ASP A 124 -6.12 -10.14 -8.27
N TYR A 125 -7.00 -9.16 -8.55
CA TYR A 125 -8.39 -9.13 -8.08
C TYR A 125 -9.42 -9.36 -9.18
N THR A 126 -9.04 -9.46 -10.45
CA THR A 126 -9.97 -9.65 -11.58
C THR A 126 -10.78 -10.94 -11.46
N HIS A 127 -10.23 -11.98 -10.83
CA HIS A 127 -10.89 -13.26 -10.61
C HIS A 127 -12.16 -13.16 -9.75
N TYR A 128 -12.27 -12.17 -8.85
CA TYR A 128 -13.49 -11.92 -8.08
C TYR A 128 -14.66 -11.44 -8.97
N ILE A 129 -14.35 -10.61 -9.97
CA ILE A 129 -15.35 -10.08 -10.92
C ILE A 129 -15.73 -11.15 -11.94
N THR A 130 -14.77 -11.90 -12.44
CA THR A 130 -14.93 -12.88 -13.52
C THR A 130 -15.40 -14.24 -13.04
N LYS A 131 -15.57 -14.43 -11.72
CA LYS A 131 -15.96 -15.68 -11.05
C LYS A 131 -15.06 -16.86 -11.53
N ASN A 132 -13.76 -16.62 -11.65
CA ASN A 132 -12.74 -17.58 -12.11
C ASN A 132 -12.92 -18.13 -13.55
N LYS A 133 -13.69 -17.45 -14.41
CA LYS A 133 -13.79 -17.81 -15.83
C LYS A 133 -12.55 -17.30 -16.56
N LYS A 134 -11.61 -18.18 -16.89
CA LYS A 134 -10.27 -17.86 -17.43
C LYS A 134 -10.30 -16.89 -18.62
N ILE A 135 -11.16 -17.12 -19.61
CA ILE A 135 -11.25 -16.26 -20.81
C ILE A 135 -11.69 -14.83 -20.44
N LEU A 136 -12.68 -14.70 -19.54
CA LEU A 136 -13.14 -13.40 -19.06
C LEU A 136 -12.07 -12.70 -18.22
N ASP A 137 -11.32 -13.45 -17.42
CA ASP A 137 -10.23 -12.94 -16.61
C ASP A 137 -9.10 -12.36 -17.49
N ASP A 138 -8.70 -13.06 -18.54
CA ASP A 138 -7.70 -12.59 -19.49
C ASP A 138 -8.16 -11.33 -20.26
N ILE A 139 -9.43 -11.23 -20.62
CA ILE A 139 -10.02 -10.02 -21.24
C ILE A 139 -10.03 -8.87 -20.25
N CYS A 140 -10.49 -9.10 -19.01
CA CYS A 140 -10.49 -8.07 -17.95
C CYS A 140 -9.08 -7.55 -17.69
N LYS A 141 -8.08 -8.41 -17.59
CA LYS A 141 -6.67 -8.00 -17.39
C LYS A 141 -6.15 -7.16 -18.55
N LYS A 142 -6.48 -7.51 -19.80
CA LYS A 142 -6.10 -6.70 -20.96
C LYS A 142 -6.76 -5.32 -20.93
N LEU A 143 -8.07 -5.26 -20.66
CA LEU A 143 -8.79 -3.99 -20.55
C LEU A 143 -8.24 -3.12 -19.42
N LEU A 144 -8.01 -3.72 -18.25
CA LEU A 144 -7.42 -3.06 -17.10
C LEU A 144 -6.05 -2.46 -17.43
N LYS A 145 -5.18 -3.22 -18.12
CA LYS A 145 -3.89 -2.72 -18.58
C LYS A 145 -4.05 -1.44 -19.42
N TYR A 146 -4.96 -1.44 -20.40
CA TYR A 146 -5.18 -0.27 -21.26
C TYR A 146 -5.67 0.93 -20.46
N LEU A 147 -6.59 0.73 -19.52
CA LEU A 147 -7.11 1.79 -18.66
C LEU A 147 -6.02 2.36 -17.75
N VAL A 148 -5.26 1.50 -17.07
CA VAL A 148 -4.16 1.94 -16.18
C VAL A 148 -3.12 2.71 -16.98
N VAL A 149 -2.63 2.17 -18.11
CA VAL A 149 -1.63 2.86 -18.94
C VAL A 149 -2.17 4.18 -19.46
N PHE A 150 -3.41 4.23 -19.95
CA PHE A 150 -4.01 5.47 -20.45
C PHE A 150 -4.09 6.55 -19.37
N PHE A 151 -4.61 6.21 -18.19
CA PHE A 151 -4.76 7.18 -17.12
C PHE A 151 -3.41 7.57 -16.52
N GLU A 152 -2.52 6.62 -16.26
CA GLU A 152 -1.26 6.92 -15.59
C GLU A 152 -0.25 7.59 -16.52
N ASP A 153 -0.02 7.05 -17.71
CA ASP A 153 1.02 7.57 -18.62
C ASP A 153 0.66 8.93 -19.22
N LYS A 154 -0.64 9.22 -19.38
CA LYS A 154 -1.08 10.49 -19.99
C LYS A 154 -1.25 11.63 -18.99
N THR A 155 -1.67 11.35 -17.77
CA THR A 155 -2.14 12.39 -16.86
C THR A 155 -1.23 12.63 -15.65
N VAL A 156 -0.41 11.67 -15.24
CA VAL A 156 0.48 11.88 -14.10
C VAL A 156 1.78 12.58 -14.49
N THR A 157 2.33 13.38 -13.58
CA THR A 157 3.68 13.93 -13.70
C THR A 157 4.71 12.95 -13.22
N GLU A 158 4.48 12.34 -12.05
CA GLU A 158 5.36 11.35 -11.42
C GLU A 158 4.52 10.21 -10.84
N LEU A 159 5.01 8.97 -10.96
CA LEU A 159 4.36 7.78 -10.42
C LEU A 159 5.16 7.22 -9.23
N ILE A 160 4.46 6.95 -8.13
CA ILE A 160 5.00 6.24 -6.97
C ILE A 160 4.44 4.82 -6.95
N VAL A 161 5.31 3.85 -6.70
CA VAL A 161 4.94 2.44 -6.54
C VAL A 161 5.57 1.87 -5.26
N PRO A 162 4.88 0.95 -4.54
CA PRO A 162 5.33 0.53 -3.22
C PRO A 162 6.45 -0.52 -3.23
N SER A 163 6.75 -1.14 -4.38
CA SER A 163 7.72 -2.23 -4.45
C SER A 163 8.32 -2.44 -5.84
N ASN A 164 9.41 -3.21 -5.91
CA ASN A 164 10.01 -3.66 -7.16
C ASN A 164 9.03 -4.48 -8.02
N LYS A 165 8.15 -5.26 -7.41
CA LYS A 165 7.09 -6.02 -8.10
C LYS A 165 6.23 -5.11 -8.97
N ILE A 166 5.73 -4.03 -8.40
CA ILE A 166 4.89 -3.07 -9.11
C ILE A 166 5.71 -2.22 -10.08
N TYR A 167 6.95 -1.88 -9.74
CA TYR A 167 7.86 -1.20 -10.66
C TYR A 167 8.06 -2.03 -11.95
N ASN A 168 8.36 -3.33 -11.82
CA ASN A 168 8.55 -4.23 -12.96
C ASN A 168 7.25 -4.39 -13.78
N LEU A 169 6.08 -4.44 -13.10
CA LEU A 169 4.79 -4.45 -13.77
C LEU A 169 4.63 -3.24 -14.71
N PHE A 170 4.92 -2.03 -14.23
CA PHE A 170 4.81 -0.82 -15.04
C PHE A 170 5.89 -0.74 -16.13
N LYS A 171 7.14 -1.07 -15.84
CA LYS A 171 8.24 -1.01 -16.82
C LYS A 171 8.16 -2.12 -17.87
N ASP A 172 8.00 -3.36 -17.43
CA ASP A 172 8.15 -4.52 -18.32
C ASP A 172 6.84 -4.88 -19.03
N LYS A 173 5.72 -4.87 -18.31
CA LYS A 173 4.43 -5.28 -18.85
C LYS A 173 3.63 -4.13 -19.42
N TYR A 174 3.57 -2.99 -18.70
CA TYR A 174 2.78 -1.83 -19.11
C TYR A 174 3.54 -0.89 -20.04
N LYS A 175 4.88 -0.96 -20.09
CA LYS A 175 5.74 -0.10 -20.91
C LYS A 175 5.54 1.39 -20.61
N PHE A 176 5.38 1.70 -19.32
CA PHE A 176 5.17 3.04 -18.82
C PHE A 176 6.34 3.97 -19.15
N THR A 177 6.07 5.18 -19.61
CA THR A 177 7.08 6.09 -20.17
C THR A 177 7.56 7.17 -19.20
N LYS A 178 6.76 7.49 -18.18
CA LYS A 178 7.08 8.51 -17.17
C LYS A 178 8.05 7.98 -16.10
N ASN A 179 8.47 8.87 -15.21
CA ASN A 179 9.29 8.49 -14.08
C ASN A 179 8.48 7.65 -13.09
N ILE A 180 9.14 6.63 -12.53
CA ILE A 180 8.58 5.77 -11.48
C ILE A 180 9.53 5.82 -10.28
N HIS A 181 8.96 6.08 -9.11
CA HIS A 181 9.68 6.12 -7.84
C HIS A 181 9.22 4.94 -6.98
N ILE A 182 10.17 4.11 -6.53
CA ILE A 182 9.87 3.04 -5.58
C ILE A 182 9.94 3.64 -4.19
N ILE A 183 8.75 3.85 -3.60
CA ILE A 183 8.63 4.39 -2.24
C ILE A 183 7.67 3.51 -1.47
N GLN A 184 8.20 2.79 -0.51
CA GLN A 184 7.43 1.96 0.38
C GLN A 184 6.63 2.82 1.36
N THR A 185 5.37 2.44 1.60
CA THR A 185 4.54 3.06 2.62
C THR A 185 5.21 2.94 3.98
N GLY A 186 5.35 4.06 4.66
CA GLY A 186 5.82 4.10 6.04
C GLY A 186 4.67 3.85 7.02
N ILE A 187 5.03 3.36 8.19
CA ILE A 187 4.11 3.20 9.33
C ILE A 187 4.68 3.94 10.54
N GLU A 188 3.87 4.11 11.56
CA GLU A 188 4.35 4.58 12.87
C GLU A 188 5.05 3.43 13.60
N THR A 189 6.32 3.17 13.20
CA THR A 189 7.11 2.01 13.66
C THR A 189 7.22 1.96 15.17
N SER A 190 7.28 3.13 15.84
CA SER A 190 7.36 3.25 17.30
C SER A 190 6.20 2.56 18.04
N LYS A 191 5.02 2.47 17.43
CA LYS A 191 3.88 1.75 18.04
C LYS A 191 4.15 0.25 18.24
N PHE A 192 5.12 -0.30 17.52
CA PHE A 192 5.46 -1.72 17.55
C PHE A 192 6.71 -2.04 18.37
N TYR A 193 7.44 -1.02 18.85
CA TYR A 193 8.68 -1.23 19.58
C TYR A 193 8.44 -1.93 20.90
N LYS A 194 9.23 -2.99 21.12
CA LYS A 194 9.09 -3.88 22.28
C LYS A 194 9.19 -3.15 23.61
N GLU A 195 10.01 -2.13 23.68
CA GLU A 195 10.23 -1.29 24.87
C GLU A 195 8.99 -0.47 25.28
N ASN A 196 8.02 -0.30 24.39
CA ASN A 196 6.78 0.43 24.67
C ASN A 196 5.69 -0.43 25.34
N PHE A 197 5.96 -1.73 25.55
CA PHE A 197 4.97 -2.65 26.12
C PHE A 197 5.37 -3.13 27.52
N ASN A 198 4.37 -3.13 28.41
CA ASN A 198 4.55 -3.67 29.75
C ASN A 198 4.55 -5.22 29.69
N GLN A 199 5.56 -5.83 30.29
CA GLN A 199 5.67 -7.29 30.35
C GLN A 199 4.48 -7.97 31.04
N LYS A 200 3.80 -7.28 31.97
CA LYS A 200 2.59 -7.80 32.62
C LYS A 200 1.44 -7.98 31.63
N ASP A 201 1.25 -7.00 30.72
CA ASP A 201 0.18 -7.04 29.73
C ASP A 201 0.45 -8.13 28.68
N ILE A 202 1.71 -8.26 28.23
CA ILE A 202 2.14 -9.34 27.35
C ILE A 202 1.87 -10.71 27.99
N ASN A 203 2.26 -10.90 29.25
CA ASN A 203 2.06 -12.14 29.98
C ASN A 203 0.58 -12.46 30.21
N SER A 204 -0.23 -11.44 30.51
CA SER A 204 -1.69 -11.57 30.63
C SER A 204 -2.32 -12.04 29.34
N LEU A 205 -1.94 -11.43 28.21
CA LEU A 205 -2.43 -11.81 26.89
C LEU A 205 -1.96 -13.23 26.49
N LYS A 206 -0.69 -13.59 26.75
CA LYS A 206 -0.18 -14.97 26.56
C LYS A 206 -1.02 -15.97 27.33
N LYS A 207 -1.31 -15.70 28.61
CA LYS A 207 -2.15 -16.57 29.45
C LYS A 207 -3.56 -16.72 28.90
N LYS A 208 -4.19 -15.60 28.47
CA LYS A 208 -5.53 -15.62 27.84
C LYS A 208 -5.58 -16.50 26.59
N LEU A 209 -4.50 -16.52 25.81
CA LEU A 209 -4.39 -17.30 24.57
C LEU A 209 -3.80 -18.71 24.79
N GLY A 210 -3.56 -19.12 26.02
CA GLY A 210 -3.00 -20.44 26.34
C GLY A 210 -1.51 -20.62 25.95
N ILE A 211 -0.79 -19.52 25.71
CA ILE A 211 0.63 -19.53 25.36
C ILE A 211 1.46 -19.59 26.65
N LYS A 212 2.27 -20.63 26.79
CA LYS A 212 3.14 -20.85 27.96
C LYS A 212 4.47 -20.11 27.80
N LYS A 213 5.15 -19.81 28.90
CA LYS A 213 6.45 -19.11 28.92
C LYS A 213 7.53 -19.80 28.05
N LYS A 214 7.49 -21.13 27.97
CA LYS A 214 8.45 -21.94 27.20
C LYS A 214 8.08 -22.12 25.72
N ASP A 215 6.90 -21.70 25.32
CA ASP A 215 6.43 -21.91 23.95
C ASP A 215 7.18 -20.98 23.00
N PHE A 216 7.55 -21.51 21.84
CA PHE A 216 8.08 -20.76 20.72
C PHE A 216 6.94 -20.47 19.75
N VAL A 217 6.66 -19.19 19.56
CA VAL A 217 5.48 -18.72 18.83
C VAL A 217 5.87 -18.27 17.41
N VAL A 218 5.47 -19.05 16.42
CA VAL A 218 5.43 -18.63 15.02
C VAL A 218 4.13 -17.89 14.81
N MET A 219 4.16 -16.70 14.22
CA MET A 219 2.94 -15.91 14.06
C MET A 219 2.74 -15.36 12.66
N THR A 220 1.49 -15.18 12.30
CA THR A 220 1.07 -14.44 11.11
C THR A 220 -0.07 -13.48 11.43
N VAL A 221 -0.10 -12.33 10.76
CA VAL A 221 -1.16 -11.32 10.89
C VAL A 221 -1.69 -11.01 9.49
N SER A 222 -2.96 -11.30 9.23
CA SER A 222 -3.56 -11.03 7.93
C SER A 222 -5.09 -11.13 7.95
N ARG A 223 -5.74 -10.60 6.91
CA ARG A 223 -7.09 -11.05 6.55
C ARG A 223 -7.02 -12.51 6.12
N LEU A 224 -7.88 -13.36 6.68
CA LEU A 224 -7.90 -14.78 6.38
C LEU A 224 -8.69 -15.06 5.09
N ALA A 225 -7.99 -14.98 3.96
CA ALA A 225 -8.52 -15.20 2.63
C ALA A 225 -7.50 -15.99 1.79
N LYS A 226 -7.98 -16.62 0.73
CA LYS A 226 -7.22 -17.55 -0.12
C LYS A 226 -5.88 -17.01 -0.59
N GLU A 227 -5.82 -15.73 -0.95
CA GLU A 227 -4.61 -15.08 -1.45
C GLU A 227 -3.49 -14.95 -0.40
N LYS A 228 -3.81 -15.10 0.89
CA LYS A 228 -2.82 -15.03 1.98
C LYS A 228 -2.14 -16.38 2.26
N SER A 229 -2.67 -17.46 1.70
CA SER A 229 -2.09 -18.82 1.79
C SER A 229 -1.75 -19.25 3.21
N VAL A 230 -2.66 -18.97 4.17
CA VAL A 230 -2.49 -19.35 5.58
C VAL A 230 -2.59 -20.87 5.77
N ASP A 231 -3.34 -21.53 4.90
CA ASP A 231 -3.37 -23.00 4.77
C ASP A 231 -1.97 -23.60 4.64
N ARG A 232 -1.11 -23.03 3.80
CA ARG A 232 0.28 -23.48 3.65
C ARG A 232 1.08 -23.37 4.95
N ILE A 233 0.85 -22.30 5.73
CA ILE A 233 1.52 -22.11 7.03
C ILE A 233 1.07 -23.19 8.01
N ILE A 234 -0.24 -23.50 8.07
CA ILE A 234 -0.81 -24.55 8.93
C ILE A 234 -0.27 -25.94 8.54
N ASN A 235 -0.21 -26.24 7.24
CA ASN A 235 0.33 -27.51 6.74
C ASN A 235 1.79 -27.72 7.17
N ASN A 236 2.62 -26.69 7.04
CA ASN A 236 4.02 -26.76 7.46
C ASN A 236 4.18 -26.78 8.99
N HIS A 237 3.24 -26.20 9.74
CA HIS A 237 3.27 -26.23 11.21
C HIS A 237 3.18 -27.66 11.76
N LYS A 238 2.47 -28.55 11.08
CA LYS A 238 2.40 -29.97 11.44
C LYS A 238 3.78 -30.62 11.57
N GLU A 239 4.68 -30.34 10.63
CA GLU A 239 6.02 -30.88 10.65
C GLU A 239 6.89 -30.26 11.77
N LEU A 240 6.70 -28.98 12.01
CA LEU A 240 7.38 -28.24 13.08
C LEU A 240 6.98 -28.77 14.47
N VAL A 241 5.70 -29.04 14.71
CA VAL A 241 5.20 -29.54 16.00
C VAL A 241 5.69 -30.98 16.27
N LYS A 242 5.84 -31.82 15.25
CA LYS A 242 6.45 -33.16 15.38
C LYS A 242 7.90 -33.06 15.89
N LYS A 243 8.64 -32.05 15.46
CA LYS A 243 10.04 -31.84 15.84
C LYS A 243 10.16 -31.11 17.18
N TYR A 244 9.27 -30.12 17.45
CA TYR A 244 9.32 -29.25 18.62
C TYR A 244 7.96 -29.14 19.30
N SER A 245 7.74 -29.92 20.38
CA SER A 245 6.45 -30.05 21.08
C SER A 245 5.95 -28.76 21.73
N ASN A 246 6.81 -27.76 21.94
CA ASN A 246 6.47 -26.44 22.48
C ASN A 246 6.28 -25.34 21.41
N MET A 247 6.20 -25.73 20.13
CA MET A 247 5.93 -24.77 19.06
C MET A 247 4.44 -24.47 18.96
N LYS A 248 4.11 -23.18 18.83
CA LYS A 248 2.75 -22.67 18.66
C LYS A 248 2.67 -21.84 17.38
N LEU A 249 1.55 -21.93 16.69
CA LEU A 249 1.20 -21.04 15.57
C LEU A 249 0.09 -20.09 16.02
N LEU A 250 0.41 -18.80 16.03
CA LEU A 250 -0.55 -17.72 16.34
C LEU A 250 -1.01 -17.06 15.05
N ILE A 251 -2.28 -17.19 14.72
CA ILE A 251 -2.93 -16.60 13.55
C ILE A 251 -3.80 -15.44 14.04
N VAL A 252 -3.35 -14.22 13.76
CA VAL A 252 -4.04 -12.99 14.15
C VAL A 252 -4.80 -12.43 12.95
N GLY A 253 -6.13 -12.35 13.09
CA GLY A 253 -7.00 -11.83 12.05
C GLY A 253 -8.24 -12.68 11.81
N ASP A 254 -9.07 -12.18 10.92
CA ASP A 254 -10.35 -12.77 10.55
C ASP A 254 -10.55 -12.71 9.02
N GLY A 255 -11.49 -13.49 8.50
CA GLY A 255 -11.79 -13.46 7.08
C GLY A 255 -12.63 -14.64 6.60
N PRO A 256 -12.99 -14.68 5.31
CA PRO A 256 -13.90 -15.68 4.76
C PRO A 256 -13.42 -17.12 4.90
N ASP A 257 -12.11 -17.35 5.05
CA ASP A 257 -11.54 -18.70 5.12
C ASP A 257 -11.32 -19.22 6.56
N ILE A 258 -11.72 -18.46 7.61
CA ILE A 258 -11.39 -18.80 8.99
C ILE A 258 -11.89 -20.19 9.40
N ASP A 259 -13.10 -20.57 9.04
CA ASP A 259 -13.67 -21.86 9.43
C ASP A 259 -12.99 -23.01 8.67
N LYS A 260 -12.70 -22.81 7.37
CA LYS A 260 -11.94 -23.76 6.56
C LYS A 260 -10.53 -23.99 7.14
N LEU A 261 -9.84 -22.95 7.59
CA LEU A 261 -8.50 -23.05 8.18
C LEU A 261 -8.52 -23.76 9.53
N LYS A 262 -9.58 -23.57 10.34
CA LYS A 262 -9.77 -24.34 11.59
C LYS A 262 -10.02 -25.81 11.32
N ASP A 263 -10.86 -26.14 10.32
CA ASP A 263 -11.11 -27.52 9.92
C ASP A 263 -9.83 -28.19 9.39
N GLU A 264 -9.01 -27.46 8.66
CA GLU A 264 -7.72 -27.93 8.18
C GLU A 264 -6.77 -28.25 9.35
N ALA A 265 -6.63 -27.32 10.33
CA ALA A 265 -5.83 -27.56 11.53
C ALA A 265 -6.31 -28.80 12.31
N LYS A 266 -7.63 -29.03 12.37
CA LYS A 266 -8.23 -30.21 12.98
C LYS A 266 -7.90 -31.49 12.22
N SER A 267 -8.06 -31.47 10.89
CA SER A 267 -7.76 -32.63 10.04
C SER A 267 -6.30 -33.06 10.09
N LEU A 268 -5.39 -32.10 10.30
CA LEU A 268 -3.96 -32.31 10.45
C LEU A 268 -3.54 -32.72 11.86
N GLY A 269 -4.45 -32.70 12.86
CA GLY A 269 -4.19 -33.02 14.25
C GLY A 269 -3.34 -31.99 15.00
N VAL A 270 -3.38 -30.71 14.57
CA VAL A 270 -2.56 -29.65 15.19
C VAL A 270 -3.38 -28.56 15.92
N SER A 271 -4.69 -28.76 16.09
CA SER A 271 -5.58 -27.78 16.72
C SER A 271 -5.09 -27.27 18.08
N ASP A 272 -4.46 -28.10 18.89
CA ASP A 272 -3.95 -27.75 20.24
C ASP A 272 -2.73 -26.81 20.18
N SER A 273 -2.10 -26.68 19.01
CA SER A 273 -0.91 -25.86 18.79
C SER A 273 -1.16 -24.66 17.89
N VAL A 274 -2.34 -24.57 17.25
CA VAL A 274 -2.75 -23.44 16.39
C VAL A 274 -3.77 -22.58 17.11
N ILE A 275 -3.47 -21.30 17.26
CA ILE A 275 -4.28 -20.32 17.98
C ILE A 275 -4.84 -19.33 16.98
N PHE A 276 -6.16 -19.25 16.85
CA PHE A 276 -6.87 -18.24 16.06
C PHE A 276 -7.43 -17.17 16.99
N THR A 277 -7.05 -15.91 16.77
CA THR A 277 -7.56 -14.81 17.60
C THR A 277 -8.91 -14.28 17.13
N GLY A 278 -9.27 -14.50 15.85
CA GLY A 278 -10.33 -13.77 15.19
C GLY A 278 -9.93 -12.29 14.95
N LYS A 279 -10.92 -11.45 14.70
CA LYS A 279 -10.73 -10.02 14.46
C LYS A 279 -10.19 -9.33 15.71
N VAL A 280 -9.07 -8.62 15.56
CA VAL A 280 -8.43 -7.81 16.60
C VAL A 280 -8.57 -6.34 16.22
N PRO A 281 -8.95 -5.43 17.15
CA PRO A 281 -8.95 -3.99 16.89
C PRO A 281 -7.56 -3.49 16.50
N LEU A 282 -7.47 -2.55 15.57
CA LEU A 282 -6.18 -2.06 15.05
C LEU A 282 -5.25 -1.52 16.14
N ASN A 283 -5.80 -0.83 17.13
CA ASN A 283 -5.00 -0.27 18.23
C ASN A 283 -4.40 -1.36 19.14
N ASP A 284 -4.96 -2.57 19.11
CA ASP A 284 -4.48 -3.70 19.90
C ASP A 284 -3.50 -4.59 19.12
N ILE A 285 -3.43 -4.47 17.79
CA ILE A 285 -2.53 -5.26 16.95
C ILE A 285 -1.06 -5.22 17.43
N PRO A 286 -0.49 -4.06 17.81
CA PRO A 286 0.91 -3.98 18.19
C PRO A 286 1.31 -4.88 19.37
N ILE A 287 0.43 -5.08 20.37
CA ILE A 287 0.75 -5.99 21.49
C ILE A 287 0.76 -7.47 21.07
N TYR A 288 -0.02 -7.85 20.05
CA TYR A 288 -0.01 -9.23 19.55
C TYR A 288 1.33 -9.61 18.91
N TYR A 289 2.00 -8.67 18.22
CA TYR A 289 3.35 -8.90 17.70
C TYR A 289 4.36 -9.21 18.82
N GLN A 290 4.16 -8.68 20.04
CA GLN A 290 5.03 -8.95 21.19
C GLN A 290 4.89 -10.38 21.74
N LEU A 291 3.90 -11.16 21.28
CA LEU A 291 3.71 -12.56 21.65
C LEU A 291 4.58 -13.50 20.81
N GLY A 292 4.94 -13.06 19.59
CA GLY A 292 5.67 -13.86 18.60
C GLY A 292 7.16 -13.97 18.88
N ASN A 293 7.74 -15.04 18.33
CA ASN A 293 9.19 -15.20 18.20
C ASN A 293 9.61 -15.02 16.73
N VAL A 294 8.81 -15.48 15.78
CA VAL A 294 9.06 -15.38 14.33
C VAL A 294 7.78 -14.98 13.63
N PHE A 295 7.88 -14.02 12.74
CA PHE A 295 6.77 -13.69 11.86
C PHE A 295 6.87 -14.45 10.55
N VAL A 296 5.75 -15.00 10.07
CA VAL A 296 5.72 -15.74 8.80
C VAL A 296 4.66 -15.21 7.85
N THR A 297 4.96 -15.23 6.55
CA THR A 297 3.98 -14.94 5.51
C THR A 297 4.19 -15.81 4.28
N ALA A 298 3.10 -16.38 3.75
CA ALA A 298 3.07 -17.14 2.52
C ALA A 298 2.30 -16.43 1.39
N SER A 299 1.90 -15.16 1.61
CA SER A 299 1.15 -14.35 0.66
C SER A 299 1.99 -14.01 -0.57
N LYS A 300 1.41 -14.16 -1.78
CA LYS A 300 1.99 -13.74 -3.06
C LYS A 300 1.25 -12.58 -3.74
N SER A 301 0.21 -12.08 -3.06
CA SER A 301 -0.64 -11.00 -3.57
C SER A 301 -0.32 -9.64 -2.96
N GLU A 302 0.76 -9.53 -2.22
CA GLU A 302 1.15 -8.26 -1.62
C GLU A 302 1.68 -7.28 -2.67
N THR A 303 1.39 -6.00 -2.45
CA THR A 303 2.09 -4.92 -3.15
C THR A 303 3.33 -4.45 -2.38
N GLN A 304 3.28 -4.53 -1.05
CA GLN A 304 4.39 -4.23 -0.14
C GLN A 304 4.45 -5.16 1.07
N GLY A 305 3.28 -5.50 1.69
CA GLY A 305 3.20 -6.30 2.91
C GLY A 305 3.47 -5.51 4.20
N LEU A 306 2.56 -4.59 4.56
CA LEU A 306 2.70 -3.76 5.77
C LEU A 306 2.87 -4.59 7.04
N THR A 307 2.24 -5.77 7.13
CA THR A 307 2.40 -6.67 8.29
C THR A 307 3.82 -7.18 8.49
N VAL A 308 4.63 -7.25 7.42
CA VAL A 308 6.07 -7.53 7.52
C VAL A 308 6.79 -6.36 8.16
N VAL A 309 6.44 -5.13 7.78
CA VAL A 309 7.02 -3.90 8.37
C VAL A 309 6.67 -3.80 9.86
N GLU A 310 5.42 -4.11 10.23
CA GLU A 310 4.97 -4.19 11.62
C GLU A 310 5.78 -5.24 12.42
N ALA A 311 6.02 -6.41 11.81
CA ALA A 311 6.79 -7.49 12.43
C ALA A 311 8.25 -7.10 12.67
N ILE A 312 8.95 -6.53 11.67
CA ILE A 312 10.34 -6.09 11.85
C ILE A 312 10.45 -4.92 12.85
N SER A 313 9.43 -4.05 12.91
CA SER A 313 9.35 -3.00 13.94
C SER A 313 9.20 -3.57 15.35
N SER A 314 8.56 -4.75 15.47
CA SER A 314 8.45 -5.50 16.73
C SER A 314 9.68 -6.36 17.02
N SER A 315 10.78 -6.17 16.30
CA SER A 315 12.03 -6.95 16.41
C SER A 315 11.85 -8.44 16.12
N LEU A 316 10.89 -8.81 15.25
CA LEU A 316 10.71 -10.22 14.88
C LEU A 316 11.56 -10.55 13.64
N PRO A 317 12.36 -11.63 13.66
CA PRO A 317 12.85 -12.24 12.45
C PRO A 317 11.69 -12.66 11.56
N VAL A 318 11.84 -12.52 10.22
CA VAL A 318 10.77 -12.80 9.28
C VAL A 318 11.12 -14.00 8.40
N VAL A 319 10.15 -14.91 8.19
CA VAL A 319 10.24 -15.98 7.20
C VAL A 319 9.14 -15.76 6.16
N ALA A 320 9.53 -15.25 4.98
CA ALA A 320 8.60 -14.89 3.93
C ALA A 320 8.73 -15.76 2.69
N VAL A 321 7.62 -16.01 2.00
CA VAL A 321 7.67 -16.62 0.67
C VAL A 321 8.45 -15.71 -0.30
N LYS A 322 9.18 -16.29 -1.26
CA LYS A 322 9.86 -15.51 -2.29
C LYS A 322 8.84 -14.75 -3.13
N ASP A 323 8.84 -13.43 -2.98
CA ASP A 323 8.04 -12.49 -3.76
C ASP A 323 8.74 -11.13 -3.79
N ASP A 324 8.69 -10.45 -4.94
CA ASP A 324 9.38 -9.17 -5.15
C ASP A 324 8.80 -8.02 -4.30
N SER A 325 7.62 -8.21 -3.69
CA SER A 325 7.05 -7.26 -2.72
C SER A 325 7.82 -7.18 -1.40
N PHE A 326 8.58 -8.21 -1.06
CA PHE A 326 9.31 -8.31 0.20
C PHE A 326 10.82 -8.02 0.09
N VAL A 327 11.35 -7.80 -1.10
CA VAL A 327 12.81 -7.68 -1.36
C VAL A 327 13.51 -6.66 -0.47
N ASN A 328 12.83 -5.57 -0.13
CA ASN A 328 13.41 -4.50 0.71
C ASN A 328 13.11 -4.67 2.21
N SER A 329 12.14 -5.52 2.58
CA SER A 329 11.71 -5.71 3.97
C SER A 329 12.16 -7.04 4.58
N VAL A 330 12.53 -8.02 3.73
CA VAL A 330 13.07 -9.31 4.16
C VAL A 330 14.35 -9.59 3.39
N ILE A 331 15.49 -9.45 4.06
CA ILE A 331 16.81 -9.65 3.51
C ILE A 331 17.37 -10.96 4.06
N GLU A 332 17.71 -11.90 3.16
CA GLU A 332 18.18 -13.24 3.50
C GLU A 332 19.36 -13.19 4.48
N GLU A 333 19.28 -13.91 5.59
CA GLU A 333 20.28 -14.01 6.68
C GLU A 333 20.63 -12.68 7.37
N PHE A 334 19.96 -11.57 7.00
CA PHE A 334 20.13 -10.29 7.66
C PHE A 334 19.05 -10.08 8.74
N ASN A 335 17.75 -10.08 8.35
CA ASN A 335 16.63 -9.95 9.27
C ASN A 335 15.62 -11.12 9.18
N GLY A 336 15.93 -12.13 8.38
CA GLY A 336 15.05 -13.27 8.18
C GLY A 336 15.49 -14.21 7.07
N PHE A 337 14.53 -14.97 6.55
CA PHE A 337 14.73 -15.93 5.48
C PHE A 337 13.64 -15.81 4.42
N VAL A 338 14.03 -16.09 3.16
CA VAL A 338 13.09 -16.14 2.03
C VAL A 338 12.97 -17.57 1.55
N PHE A 339 11.77 -18.15 1.58
CA PHE A 339 11.54 -19.52 1.18
C PHE A 339 10.85 -19.68 -0.17
N THR A 340 11.22 -20.72 -0.92
CA THR A 340 10.61 -21.11 -2.19
C THR A 340 9.78 -22.40 -2.07
N GLY A 341 10.17 -23.28 -1.16
CA GLY A 341 9.53 -24.57 -0.87
C GLY A 341 9.33 -24.79 0.62
N ASP A 342 8.54 -25.79 0.97
CA ASP A 342 8.14 -26.08 2.34
C ASP A 342 9.31 -26.55 3.20
N GLU A 343 10.26 -27.31 2.62
CA GLU A 343 11.48 -27.72 3.29
C GLU A 343 12.31 -26.50 3.75
N LYS A 344 12.49 -25.49 2.89
CA LYS A 344 13.23 -24.27 3.26
C LYS A 344 12.48 -23.49 4.34
N TYR A 345 11.14 -23.44 4.30
CA TYR A 345 10.33 -22.84 5.37
C TYR A 345 10.60 -23.51 6.72
N ILE A 346 10.48 -24.84 6.77
CA ILE A 346 10.70 -25.64 8.00
C ILE A 346 12.13 -25.44 8.52
N ASN A 347 13.13 -25.53 7.64
CA ASN A 347 14.53 -25.36 8.00
C ASN A 347 14.84 -23.95 8.52
N SER A 348 14.23 -22.90 7.95
CA SER A 348 14.40 -21.51 8.40
C SER A 348 13.88 -21.32 9.83
N ILE A 349 12.68 -21.83 10.13
CA ILE A 349 12.11 -21.76 11.49
C ILE A 349 12.91 -22.62 12.46
N SER A 350 13.36 -23.81 12.04
CA SER A 350 14.21 -24.68 12.87
C SER A 350 15.52 -24.01 13.25
N LYS A 351 16.20 -23.35 12.32
CA LYS A 351 17.43 -22.55 12.59
C LYS A 351 17.17 -21.48 13.65
N LEU A 352 16.06 -20.73 13.51
CA LEU A 352 15.70 -19.67 14.47
C LEU A 352 15.31 -20.21 15.84
N TYR A 353 14.82 -21.43 15.92
CA TYR A 353 14.50 -22.11 17.18
C TYR A 353 15.76 -22.66 17.86
N GLU A 354 16.67 -23.29 17.12
CA GLU A 354 17.83 -24.00 17.61
C GLU A 354 19.03 -23.08 17.91
N ASP A 355 19.23 -22.02 17.08
CA ASP A 355 20.37 -21.08 17.18
C ASP A 355 19.91 -19.76 17.78
N LYS A 356 20.16 -19.59 19.07
CA LYS A 356 19.80 -18.40 19.82
C LYS A 356 20.61 -17.16 19.41
N ASP A 357 21.86 -17.33 19.01
CA ASP A 357 22.72 -16.21 18.60
C ASP A 357 22.28 -15.66 17.23
N LEU A 358 21.99 -16.58 16.30
CA LEU A 358 21.37 -16.24 15.02
C LEU A 358 20.03 -15.50 15.23
N TYR A 359 19.16 -16.06 16.08
CA TYR A 359 17.87 -15.44 16.42
C TYR A 359 18.05 -14.01 16.92
N ASN A 360 18.90 -13.80 17.93
CA ASN A 360 19.14 -12.47 18.51
C ASN A 360 19.70 -11.50 17.48
N ARG A 361 20.63 -11.95 16.63
CA ARG A 361 21.20 -11.13 15.56
C ARG A 361 20.14 -10.68 14.57
N LEU A 362 19.33 -11.62 14.05
CA LEU A 362 18.28 -11.29 13.07
C LEU A 362 17.17 -10.43 13.68
N SER A 363 16.84 -10.64 14.95
CA SER A 363 15.88 -9.81 15.69
C SER A 363 16.35 -8.36 15.81
N ASN A 364 17.61 -8.13 16.17
CA ASN A 364 18.20 -6.80 16.24
C ASN A 364 18.26 -6.13 14.86
N GLN A 365 18.62 -6.87 13.82
CA GLN A 365 18.65 -6.34 12.45
C GLN A 365 17.24 -6.00 11.93
N SER A 366 16.21 -6.78 12.30
CA SER A 366 14.82 -6.43 12.01
C SER A 366 14.46 -5.06 12.58
N ARG A 367 14.80 -4.82 13.85
CA ARG A 367 14.51 -3.54 14.51
C ARG A 367 15.24 -2.37 13.82
N LEU A 368 16.51 -2.55 13.46
CA LEU A 368 17.28 -1.52 12.76
C LEU A 368 16.70 -1.22 11.37
N LEU A 369 16.39 -2.27 10.60
CA LEU A 369 15.79 -2.12 9.26
C LEU A 369 14.44 -1.39 9.31
N SER A 370 13.69 -1.51 10.40
CA SER A 370 12.36 -0.90 10.51
C SER A 370 12.38 0.64 10.46
N GLU A 371 13.51 1.29 10.76
CA GLU A 371 13.64 2.74 10.68
C GLU A 371 13.46 3.27 9.24
N ASP A 372 13.87 2.48 8.23
CA ASP A 372 13.71 2.82 6.82
C ASP A 372 12.23 2.86 6.37
N PHE A 373 11.34 2.33 7.22
CA PHE A 373 9.89 2.26 7.01
C PHE A 373 9.11 3.19 7.95
N SER A 374 9.80 4.11 8.63
CA SER A 374 9.10 5.11 9.45
C SER A 374 8.26 6.06 8.60
N SER A 375 7.16 6.55 9.16
CA SER A 375 6.29 7.51 8.48
C SER A 375 7.01 8.80 8.12
N GLU A 376 7.96 9.24 8.93
CA GLU A 376 8.78 10.42 8.67
C GLU A 376 9.71 10.21 7.46
N TYR A 377 10.39 9.07 7.39
CA TYR A 377 11.26 8.76 6.25
C TYR A 377 10.47 8.56 4.95
N PHE A 378 9.30 7.95 5.05
CA PHE A 378 8.33 7.87 3.95
C PHE A 378 7.94 9.25 3.43
N ALA A 379 7.53 10.16 4.31
CA ALA A 379 7.13 11.51 3.93
C ALA A 379 8.27 12.30 3.28
N LEU A 380 9.50 12.18 3.78
CA LEU A 380 10.68 12.83 3.18
C LEU A 380 10.95 12.33 1.75
N LYS A 381 10.78 11.03 1.49
CA LYS A 381 10.89 10.47 0.13
C LYS A 381 9.80 11.01 -0.79
N VAL A 382 8.56 11.06 -0.31
CA VAL A 382 7.41 11.57 -1.07
C VAL A 382 7.57 13.06 -1.37
N LEU A 383 8.07 13.85 -0.41
CA LEU A 383 8.37 15.28 -0.61
C LEU A 383 9.35 15.52 -1.77
N LYS A 384 10.39 14.69 -1.88
CA LYS A 384 11.32 14.76 -3.03
C LYS A 384 10.62 14.53 -4.37
N VAL A 385 9.62 13.63 -4.40
CA VAL A 385 8.83 13.39 -5.61
C VAL A 385 7.94 14.59 -5.91
N TYR A 386 7.35 15.23 -4.90
CA TYR A 386 6.56 16.44 -5.10
C TYR A 386 7.40 17.59 -5.68
N GLU A 387 8.59 17.81 -5.14
CA GLU A 387 9.54 18.81 -5.67
C GLU A 387 9.88 18.52 -7.13
N THR A 388 10.22 17.27 -7.45
CA THR A 388 10.50 16.81 -8.81
C THR A 388 9.30 17.03 -9.74
N ALA A 389 8.09 16.70 -9.28
CA ALA A 389 6.86 16.89 -10.05
C ALA A 389 6.60 18.36 -10.36
N ILE A 390 6.76 19.24 -9.38
CA ILE A 390 6.61 20.69 -9.54
C ILE A 390 7.61 21.25 -10.56
N GLU A 391 8.88 20.81 -10.47
CA GLU A 391 9.92 21.25 -11.42
C GLU A 391 9.67 20.75 -12.84
N ASN A 392 9.35 19.46 -13.01
CA ASN A 392 9.11 18.86 -14.32
C ASN A 392 7.88 19.48 -15.00
N TYR A 393 6.81 19.70 -14.25
CA TYR A 393 5.60 20.34 -14.73
C TYR A 393 5.87 21.76 -15.24
N LYS A 394 6.67 22.56 -14.51
CA LYS A 394 7.10 23.91 -14.93
C LYS A 394 7.96 23.87 -16.20
N LYS A 395 8.86 22.89 -16.34
CA LYS A 395 9.72 22.72 -17.52
C LYS A 395 8.90 22.36 -18.76
N ASP A 396 7.93 21.45 -18.63
CA ASP A 396 7.10 21.00 -19.74
C ASP A 396 6.13 22.11 -20.21
N ASN A 397 5.54 22.86 -19.30
CA ASN A 397 4.72 24.03 -19.64
C ASN A 397 5.54 25.10 -20.38
N LYS A 398 6.79 25.37 -19.99
CA LYS A 398 7.67 26.29 -20.73
C LYS A 398 7.95 25.80 -22.15
N LYS A 399 8.20 24.50 -22.36
CA LYS A 399 8.41 23.91 -23.70
C LYS A 399 7.16 24.05 -24.57
N ILE A 400 5.98 23.80 -24.03
CA ILE A 400 4.69 23.95 -24.74
C ILE A 400 4.49 25.40 -25.17
N ILE A 401 4.67 26.36 -24.26
CA ILE A 401 4.55 27.79 -24.54
C ILE A 401 5.54 28.22 -25.64
N ASN A 402 6.79 27.79 -25.57
CA ASN A 402 7.80 28.09 -26.58
C ASN A 402 7.45 27.47 -27.94
N LYS A 403 6.94 26.22 -27.97
CA LYS A 403 6.46 25.59 -29.22
C LYS A 403 5.28 26.33 -29.84
N ILE A 404 4.34 26.79 -29.01
CA ILE A 404 3.21 27.60 -29.47
C ILE A 404 3.70 28.94 -30.04
N LYS A 405 4.60 29.64 -29.32
CA LYS A 405 5.20 30.92 -29.81
C LYS A 405 5.90 30.73 -31.15
N ASN A 406 6.71 29.69 -31.30
CA ASN A 406 7.42 29.38 -32.54
C ASN A 406 6.46 29.04 -33.69
N ASN A 407 5.39 28.29 -33.42
CA ASN A 407 4.36 27.99 -34.42
C ASN A 407 3.57 29.24 -34.86
N ILE A 408 3.28 30.16 -33.94
CA ILE A 408 2.64 31.41 -34.24
C ILE A 408 3.58 32.30 -35.09
N ALA A 409 4.86 32.39 -34.71
CA ALA A 409 5.87 33.12 -35.46
C ALA A 409 6.02 32.56 -36.89
N SER A 410 6.15 31.23 -37.05
CA SER A 410 6.25 30.58 -38.36
C SER A 410 5.02 30.83 -39.26
N ARG A 411 3.81 30.76 -38.67
CA ARG A 411 2.56 31.08 -39.39
C ARG A 411 2.50 32.59 -39.81
N LYS A 412 3.02 33.47 -38.98
CA LYS A 412 3.10 34.91 -39.28
C LYS A 412 4.10 35.19 -40.43
N TYR A 413 5.26 34.49 -40.40
CA TYR A 413 6.25 34.57 -41.50
C TYR A 413 5.70 34.03 -42.81
N LYS A 414 4.97 32.88 -42.78
CA LYS A 414 4.36 32.31 -43.98
C LYS A 414 3.29 33.24 -44.59
N LYS A 415 2.47 33.87 -43.76
CA LYS A 415 1.48 34.87 -44.21
C LYS A 415 2.12 36.13 -44.79
N ILE A 416 3.30 36.56 -44.32
CA ILE A 416 4.04 37.71 -44.83
C ILE A 416 4.73 37.34 -46.16
N SER A 417 5.31 36.16 -46.28
CA SER A 417 5.90 35.69 -47.53
C SER A 417 4.85 35.48 -48.64
N GLU A 418 3.67 34.95 -48.32
CA GLU A 418 2.56 34.81 -49.28
C GLU A 418 1.98 36.18 -49.73
N LYS A 419 1.97 37.23 -48.87
CA LYS A 419 1.56 38.58 -49.26
C LYS A 419 2.59 39.31 -50.15
N ASN A 420 3.88 39.01 -50.01
CA ASN A 420 4.92 39.62 -50.81
C ASN A 420 5.04 38.97 -52.21
N TRP A 421 4.42 37.82 -52.49
CA TRP A 421 4.31 37.24 -53.83
C TRP A 421 3.26 37.91 -54.73
N TYR A 422 2.28 38.62 -54.13
CA TYR A 422 1.24 39.35 -54.90
C TYR A 422 1.67 40.77 -55.33
N PHE A 423 2.91 41.20 -54.99
CA PHE A 423 3.43 42.50 -55.41
C PHE A 423 4.49 42.41 -56.52
N PHE A 424 4.76 41.22 -57.07
CA PHE A 424 5.73 41.00 -58.17
C PHE A 424 5.14 40.21 -59.35
N CYS A 425 3.82 40.28 -59.59
CA CYS A 425 3.19 39.85 -60.82
C CYS A 425 2.41 40.99 -61.41
#